data_17d080c4b8a5f6b4b53da93b1c44312f
#
_entry.id   17d080c4b8a5f6b4b53da93b1c44312f
#
_cell.length_a   1.000
_cell.length_b   1.000
_cell.length_c   1.000
_cell.angle_alpha   90.00
_cell.angle_beta   90.00
_cell.angle_gamma   90.00
#
_symmetry.space_group_name_H-M   'P 1'
#
loop_
_entity.id
_entity.type
_entity.pdbx_description
1 polymer ?
#
loop_
_entity_poly.entity_id
_entity_poly.type
_entity_poly.pdbx_seq_one_letter_code
_entity_poly.pdbx_strand_id
1 'polypeptide(L)'
;MDAYQETFETWNQIAKIYEEKFMDLSLYNDSYDAFSNKLPPLAKVLDVGCGPGNISKYLLNKKPNLEILGIDISQNMVDLANKNLPKAKFQVMDFRNLNKLNMKFQGIICGFGLPYLPLEEIDDFFQQCYDLLSEEGILYISFVPGNTKNSGFITGMNGLRVYFNYHDSNRINEILKKNLFQHIQTMEVPFNKKDGSKEIHQILIATKYIHHPKRS
;
A
#
# COMPACT_ATOMS: atom_id res chain seq x y z
N MET A 1 9.45 24.40 1.82
CA MET A 1 9.54 22.93 1.61
C MET A 1 8.18 22.49 1.14
N ASP A 2 8.10 21.76 0.06
CA ASP A 2 6.88 21.16 -0.43
C ASP A 2 6.34 20.18 0.60
N ALA A 3 5.02 20.09 0.80
CA ALA A 3 4.36 19.18 1.76
C ALA A 3 4.77 17.71 1.54
N TYR A 4 5.04 17.35 0.31
CA TYR A 4 5.49 16.03 -0.10
C TYR A 4 6.89 15.75 0.43
N GLN A 5 7.83 16.66 0.21
CA GLN A 5 9.22 16.53 0.64
C GLN A 5 9.31 16.46 2.17
N GLU A 6 8.58 17.33 2.90
CA GLU A 6 8.54 17.30 4.37
C GLU A 6 8.02 15.94 4.89
N THR A 7 6.99 15.40 4.26
CA THR A 7 6.43 14.09 4.61
C THR A 7 7.45 12.97 4.44
N PHE A 8 8.21 12.96 3.34
CA PHE A 8 9.25 11.95 3.10
C PHE A 8 10.41 12.06 4.07
N GLU A 9 10.88 13.26 4.33
CA GLU A 9 11.95 13.49 5.30
C GLU A 9 11.52 13.03 6.68
N THR A 10 10.26 13.27 7.07
CA THR A 10 9.71 12.77 8.33
C THR A 10 9.74 11.25 8.38
N TRP A 11 9.24 10.54 7.35
CA TRP A 11 9.25 9.08 7.33
C TRP A 11 10.67 8.52 7.35
N ASN A 12 11.60 9.17 6.65
CA ASN A 12 12.99 8.76 6.67
C ASN A 12 13.63 8.91 8.07
N GLN A 13 13.30 9.97 8.80
CA GLN A 13 13.82 10.20 10.14
C GLN A 13 13.24 9.23 11.18
N ILE A 14 11.96 8.87 11.08
CA ILE A 14 11.29 8.04 12.09
C ILE A 14 11.25 6.55 11.73
N ALA A 15 11.98 6.13 10.70
CA ALA A 15 11.94 4.76 10.18
C ALA A 15 12.14 3.70 11.27
N LYS A 16 13.09 3.92 12.19
CA LYS A 16 13.36 2.98 13.29
C LYS A 16 12.20 2.93 14.31
N ILE A 17 11.63 4.08 14.66
CA ILE A 17 10.47 4.16 15.56
C ILE A 17 9.25 3.47 14.92
N TYR A 18 9.09 3.63 13.61
CA TYR A 18 8.02 2.95 12.86
C TYR A 18 8.21 1.43 12.88
N GLU A 19 9.42 0.93 12.62
CA GLU A 19 9.74 -0.49 12.69
C GLU A 19 9.39 -1.07 14.06
N GLU A 20 9.87 -0.47 15.14
CA GLU A 20 9.62 -0.93 16.52
C GLU A 20 8.12 -1.02 16.85
N LYS A 21 7.31 -0.14 16.25
CA LYS A 21 5.89 -0.06 16.54
C LYS A 21 5.03 -0.98 15.66
N PHE A 22 5.41 -1.18 14.40
CA PHE A 22 4.52 -1.78 13.41
C PHE A 22 5.03 -3.08 12.79
N MET A 23 6.30 -3.47 13.03
CA MET A 23 6.88 -4.65 12.40
C MET A 23 6.12 -5.95 12.69
N ASP A 24 5.57 -6.08 13.89
CA ASP A 24 4.84 -7.27 14.35
C ASP A 24 3.36 -6.97 14.67
N LEU A 25 2.81 -5.89 14.09
CA LEU A 25 1.41 -5.54 14.30
C LEU A 25 0.48 -6.52 13.58
N SER A 26 -0.31 -7.29 14.37
CA SER A 26 -1.19 -8.35 13.87
C SER A 26 -2.58 -7.86 13.45
N LEU A 27 -2.90 -6.59 13.65
CA LEU A 27 -4.24 -6.02 13.46
C LEU A 27 -4.83 -6.25 12.06
N TYR A 28 -3.97 -6.33 11.04
CA TYR A 28 -4.37 -6.46 9.62
C TYR A 28 -4.17 -7.86 9.06
N ASN A 29 -3.78 -8.84 9.88
CA ASN A 29 -3.42 -10.18 9.41
C ASN A 29 -4.50 -10.85 8.57
N ASP A 30 -5.77 -10.74 8.99
CA ASP A 30 -6.90 -11.34 8.25
C ASP A 30 -7.02 -10.75 6.82
N SER A 31 -6.72 -9.47 6.66
CA SER A 31 -6.75 -8.83 5.35
C SER A 31 -5.56 -9.23 4.47
N TYR A 32 -4.38 -9.44 5.07
CA TYR A 32 -3.22 -9.98 4.36
C TYR A 32 -3.45 -11.44 3.96
N ASP A 33 -4.12 -12.23 4.80
CA ASP A 33 -4.55 -13.59 4.45
C ASP A 33 -5.55 -13.58 3.29
N ALA A 34 -6.55 -12.69 3.32
CA ALA A 34 -7.51 -12.53 2.23
C ALA A 34 -6.85 -12.18 0.90
N PHE A 35 -5.83 -11.33 0.90
CA PHE A 35 -5.02 -11.00 -0.27
C PHE A 35 -4.17 -12.19 -0.71
N SER A 36 -3.37 -12.75 0.19
CA SER A 36 -2.41 -13.80 -0.14
C SER A 36 -3.08 -15.08 -0.63
N ASN A 37 -4.27 -15.43 -0.13
CA ASN A 37 -5.04 -16.60 -0.55
C ASN A 37 -5.49 -16.53 -2.01
N LYS A 38 -5.58 -15.33 -2.59
CA LYS A 38 -5.91 -15.12 -4.01
C LYS A 38 -4.68 -15.25 -4.94
N LEU A 39 -3.47 -15.24 -4.39
CA LEU A 39 -2.24 -15.32 -5.18
C LEU A 39 -1.91 -16.77 -5.55
N PRO A 40 -1.48 -17.02 -6.80
CA PRO A 40 -0.97 -18.35 -7.19
C PRO A 40 0.33 -18.68 -6.44
N PRO A 41 0.73 -19.97 -6.43
CA PRO A 41 2.06 -20.33 -5.98
C PRO A 41 3.15 -19.59 -6.78
N LEU A 42 4.27 -19.24 -6.13
CA LEU A 42 5.41 -18.53 -6.74
C LEU A 42 5.05 -17.16 -7.33
N ALA A 43 3.98 -16.52 -6.82
CA ALA A 43 3.57 -15.21 -7.31
C ALA A 43 4.66 -14.15 -7.08
N LYS A 44 4.80 -13.26 -8.06
CA LYS A 44 5.56 -12.00 -7.91
C LYS A 44 4.64 -10.95 -7.29
N VAL A 45 5.07 -10.37 -6.20
CA VAL A 45 4.31 -9.35 -5.46
C VAL A 45 5.11 -8.06 -5.38
N LEU A 46 4.46 -6.94 -5.69
CA LEU A 46 4.98 -5.60 -5.46
C LEU A 46 4.39 -5.06 -4.15
N ASP A 47 5.26 -4.75 -3.19
CA ASP A 47 4.91 -4.08 -1.93
C ASP A 47 5.22 -2.59 -2.06
N VAL A 48 4.18 -1.76 -2.21
CA VAL A 48 4.26 -0.32 -2.51
C VAL A 48 4.19 0.48 -1.22
N GLY A 49 5.22 1.29 -0.94
CA GLY A 49 5.40 1.92 0.36
C GLY A 49 5.71 0.87 1.42
N CYS A 50 6.68 0.00 1.13
CA CYS A 50 6.94 -1.22 1.90
C CYS A 50 7.42 -0.94 3.34
N GLY A 51 7.81 0.30 3.66
CA GLY A 51 8.37 0.62 4.96
C GLY A 51 9.54 -0.30 5.33
N PRO A 52 9.65 -0.74 6.60
CA PRO A 52 10.70 -1.66 7.04
C PRO A 52 10.44 -3.13 6.66
N GLY A 53 9.46 -3.40 5.78
CA GLY A 53 9.11 -4.72 5.27
C GLY A 53 8.11 -5.50 6.13
N ASN A 54 7.31 -4.85 6.95
CA ASN A 54 6.35 -5.52 7.85
C ASN A 54 5.31 -6.37 7.08
N ILE A 55 4.69 -5.85 6.02
CA ILE A 55 3.74 -6.61 5.19
C ILE A 55 4.46 -7.73 4.46
N SER A 56 5.59 -7.42 3.81
CA SER A 56 6.44 -8.41 3.13
C SER A 56 6.85 -9.57 4.05
N LYS A 57 7.22 -9.28 5.32
CA LYS A 57 7.52 -10.29 6.34
C LYS A 57 6.34 -11.22 6.59
N TYR A 58 5.16 -10.65 6.78
CA TYR A 58 3.94 -11.43 6.99
C TYR A 58 3.65 -12.37 5.81
N LEU A 59 3.68 -11.82 4.59
CA LEU A 59 3.41 -12.58 3.37
C LEU A 59 4.41 -13.72 3.17
N LEU A 60 5.70 -13.49 3.36
CA LEU A 60 6.75 -14.52 3.25
C LEU A 60 6.66 -15.59 4.33
N ASN A 61 6.23 -15.24 5.55
CA ASN A 61 5.97 -16.23 6.60
C ASN A 61 4.81 -17.15 6.25
N LYS A 62 3.78 -16.65 5.58
CA LYS A 62 2.61 -17.44 5.13
C LYS A 62 2.89 -18.23 3.84
N LYS A 63 3.58 -17.62 2.89
CA LYS A 63 3.91 -18.16 1.57
C LYS A 63 5.40 -17.93 1.26
N PRO A 64 6.30 -18.80 1.75
CA PRO A 64 7.76 -18.59 1.65
C PRO A 64 8.31 -18.55 0.22
N ASN A 65 7.52 -18.99 -0.76
CA ASN A 65 7.90 -19.05 -2.17
C ASN A 65 7.44 -17.83 -2.99
N LEU A 66 6.91 -16.79 -2.35
CA LEU A 66 6.62 -15.54 -3.05
C LEU A 66 7.91 -14.82 -3.44
N GLU A 67 7.92 -14.22 -4.62
CA GLU A 67 8.97 -13.30 -5.05
C GLU A 67 8.51 -11.86 -4.75
N ILE A 68 9.07 -11.23 -3.73
CA ILE A 68 8.67 -9.87 -3.33
C ILE A 68 9.70 -8.86 -3.82
N LEU A 69 9.19 -7.81 -4.49
CA LEU A 69 9.85 -6.54 -4.69
C LEU A 69 9.14 -5.49 -3.84
N GLY A 70 9.84 -4.92 -2.86
CA GLY A 70 9.33 -3.77 -2.09
C GLY A 70 9.93 -2.46 -2.59
N ILE A 71 9.12 -1.42 -2.60
CA ILE A 71 9.57 -0.06 -2.91
C ILE A 71 9.12 0.91 -1.82
N ASP A 72 9.99 1.82 -1.45
CA ASP A 72 9.70 2.93 -0.56
C ASP A 72 10.54 4.13 -0.96
N ILE A 73 10.06 5.34 -0.72
CA ILE A 73 10.83 6.54 -1.04
C ILE A 73 11.93 6.83 0.00
N SER A 74 11.76 6.31 1.21
CA SER A 74 12.71 6.48 2.32
C SER A 74 13.85 5.48 2.22
N GLN A 75 15.08 5.97 2.10
CA GLN A 75 16.29 5.14 2.14
C GLN A 75 16.38 4.35 3.45
N ASN A 76 16.09 4.98 4.59
CA ASN A 76 16.16 4.32 5.89
C ASN A 76 15.13 3.18 6.03
N MET A 77 13.94 3.31 5.44
CA MET A 77 12.95 2.22 5.39
C MET A 77 13.46 1.06 4.55
N VAL A 78 14.00 1.34 3.37
CA VAL A 78 14.55 0.32 2.47
C VAL A 78 15.75 -0.40 3.10
N ASP A 79 16.62 0.31 3.81
CA ASP A 79 17.76 -0.29 4.51
C ASP A 79 17.30 -1.25 5.62
N LEU A 80 16.26 -0.86 6.39
CA LEU A 80 15.63 -1.74 7.37
C LEU A 80 14.97 -2.95 6.73
N ALA A 81 14.22 -2.77 5.63
CA ALA A 81 13.58 -3.87 4.92
C ALA A 81 14.59 -4.89 4.40
N ASN A 82 15.69 -4.44 3.78
CA ASN A 82 16.79 -5.31 3.33
C ASN A 82 17.45 -6.07 4.49
N LYS A 83 17.61 -5.42 5.64
CA LYS A 83 18.15 -6.06 6.85
C LYS A 83 17.21 -7.12 7.40
N ASN A 84 15.90 -6.81 7.45
CA ASN A 84 14.87 -7.68 8.02
C ASN A 84 14.57 -8.90 7.13
N LEU A 85 14.66 -8.73 5.82
CA LEU A 85 14.25 -9.73 4.82
C LEU A 85 15.30 -9.88 3.71
N PRO A 86 16.48 -10.42 4.01
CA PRO A 86 17.60 -10.47 3.06
C PRO A 86 17.35 -11.34 1.82
N LYS A 87 16.28 -12.13 1.82
CA LYS A 87 15.88 -12.97 0.65
C LYS A 87 14.91 -12.27 -0.30
N ALA A 88 14.31 -11.16 0.11
CA ALA A 88 13.46 -10.33 -0.74
C ALA A 88 14.28 -9.17 -1.34
N LYS A 89 13.70 -8.43 -2.27
CA LYS A 89 14.35 -7.28 -2.92
C LYS A 89 13.63 -6.01 -2.51
N PHE A 90 14.40 -5.01 -2.07
CA PHE A 90 13.86 -3.71 -1.74
C PHE A 90 14.70 -2.61 -2.40
N GLN A 91 14.02 -1.57 -2.91
CA GLN A 91 14.71 -0.46 -3.57
C GLN A 91 14.03 0.87 -3.27
N VAL A 92 14.82 1.94 -3.25
CA VAL A 92 14.30 3.29 -3.12
C VAL A 92 13.61 3.69 -4.41
N MET A 93 12.34 4.00 -4.30
CA MET A 93 11.54 4.42 -5.44
C MET A 93 10.29 5.17 -4.98
N ASP A 94 10.00 6.29 -5.65
CA ASP A 94 8.74 6.99 -5.50
C ASP A 94 7.64 6.24 -6.23
N PHE A 95 6.61 5.81 -5.51
CA PHE A 95 5.52 5.01 -6.07
C PHE A 95 4.60 5.79 -7.03
N ARG A 96 4.76 7.09 -7.16
CA ARG A 96 4.17 7.87 -8.26
C ARG A 96 4.75 7.53 -9.63
N ASN A 97 5.87 6.84 -9.66
CA ASN A 97 6.62 6.47 -10.86
C ASN A 97 6.65 4.95 -11.09
N LEU A 98 5.56 4.22 -10.79
CA LEU A 98 5.50 2.77 -10.98
C LEU A 98 5.72 2.34 -12.43
N ASN A 99 5.39 3.20 -13.39
CA ASN A 99 5.63 3.01 -14.83
C ASN A 99 7.10 2.81 -15.22
N LYS A 100 8.04 3.12 -14.32
CA LYS A 100 9.47 2.81 -14.51
C LYS A 100 9.82 1.34 -14.27
N LEU A 101 8.92 0.58 -13.65
CA LEU A 101 9.09 -0.87 -13.47
C LEU A 101 8.73 -1.59 -14.77
N ASN A 102 9.68 -2.38 -15.28
CA ASN A 102 9.49 -3.15 -16.52
C ASN A 102 9.27 -4.62 -16.20
N MET A 103 8.24 -4.94 -15.43
CA MET A 103 7.89 -6.30 -15.04
C MET A 103 6.41 -6.40 -14.66
N LYS A 104 5.88 -7.63 -14.62
CA LYS A 104 4.49 -7.90 -14.22
C LYS A 104 4.44 -8.60 -12.87
N PHE A 105 3.35 -8.34 -12.13
CA PHE A 105 3.09 -8.88 -10.80
C PHE A 105 1.73 -9.60 -10.78
N GLN A 106 1.62 -10.69 -10.02
CA GLN A 106 0.35 -11.34 -9.73
C GLN A 106 -0.37 -10.66 -8.57
N GLY A 107 0.36 -9.91 -7.74
CA GLY A 107 -0.20 -9.10 -6.67
C GLY A 107 0.52 -7.79 -6.51
N ILE A 108 -0.24 -6.73 -6.24
CA ILE A 108 0.28 -5.45 -5.78
C ILE A 108 -0.40 -5.14 -4.44
N ILE A 109 0.38 -4.83 -3.41
CA ILE A 109 -0.11 -4.43 -2.10
C ILE A 109 0.41 -3.04 -1.76
N CYS A 110 -0.51 -2.13 -1.38
CA CYS A 110 -0.19 -0.78 -0.94
C CYS A 110 -0.84 -0.53 0.42
N GLY A 111 -0.08 -0.79 1.47
CA GLY A 111 -0.52 -0.62 2.85
C GLY A 111 -0.38 0.82 3.31
N PHE A 112 -1.50 1.55 3.44
CA PHE A 112 -1.54 2.95 3.89
C PHE A 112 -0.69 3.92 3.06
N GLY A 113 -0.51 3.65 1.76
CA GLY A 113 0.15 4.56 0.84
C GLY A 113 -0.76 5.68 0.32
N LEU A 114 -2.07 5.40 0.13
CA LEU A 114 -3.02 6.37 -0.41
C LEU A 114 -3.07 7.70 0.34
N PRO A 115 -2.97 7.76 1.67
CA PRO A 115 -2.94 9.03 2.39
C PRO A 115 -1.82 9.99 1.97
N TYR A 116 -0.81 9.51 1.28
CA TYR A 116 0.31 10.32 0.78
C TYR A 116 0.18 10.73 -0.69
N LEU A 117 -0.97 10.41 -1.32
CA LEU A 117 -1.34 10.88 -2.64
C LEU A 117 -2.50 11.87 -2.55
N PRO A 118 -2.45 13.03 -3.20
CA PRO A 118 -3.62 13.85 -3.42
C PRO A 118 -4.60 13.14 -4.36
N LEU A 119 -5.88 13.49 -4.28
CA LEU A 119 -6.94 12.76 -5.00
C LEU A 119 -6.73 12.73 -6.53
N GLU A 120 -6.14 13.79 -7.08
CA GLU A 120 -5.84 13.91 -8.52
C GLU A 120 -4.77 12.93 -9.00
N GLU A 121 -3.89 12.43 -8.11
CA GLU A 121 -2.83 11.47 -8.46
C GLU A 121 -3.29 10.02 -8.29
N ILE A 122 -4.43 9.76 -7.62
CA ILE A 122 -4.90 8.39 -7.35
C ILE A 122 -5.34 7.68 -8.64
N ASP A 123 -5.92 8.40 -9.57
CA ASP A 123 -6.34 7.82 -10.85
C ASP A 123 -5.14 7.27 -11.65
N ASP A 124 -4.09 8.08 -11.76
CA ASP A 124 -2.84 7.67 -12.41
C ASP A 124 -2.14 6.51 -11.66
N PHE A 125 -2.13 6.56 -10.33
CA PHE A 125 -1.60 5.46 -9.51
C PHE A 125 -2.32 4.13 -9.77
N PHE A 126 -3.67 4.13 -9.83
CA PHE A 126 -4.41 2.91 -10.12
C PHE A 126 -4.22 2.44 -11.56
N GLN A 127 -4.11 3.36 -12.52
CA GLN A 127 -3.78 3.01 -13.91
C GLN A 127 -2.41 2.32 -13.99
N GLN A 128 -1.39 2.87 -13.31
CA GLN A 128 -0.06 2.24 -13.25
C GLN A 128 -0.10 0.87 -12.57
N CYS A 129 -0.87 0.71 -11.47
CA CYS A 129 -1.09 -0.60 -10.85
C CYS A 129 -1.74 -1.59 -11.82
N TYR A 130 -2.77 -1.15 -12.56
CA TYR A 130 -3.43 -1.97 -13.57
C TYR A 130 -2.44 -2.42 -14.65
N ASP A 131 -1.60 -1.52 -15.13
CA ASP A 131 -0.62 -1.83 -16.17
C ASP A 131 0.45 -2.80 -15.69
N LEU A 132 0.86 -2.73 -14.42
CA LEU A 132 1.85 -3.65 -13.84
C LEU A 132 1.28 -5.01 -13.44
N LEU A 133 -0.02 -5.13 -13.18
CA LEU A 133 -0.63 -6.40 -12.87
C LEU A 133 -0.70 -7.32 -14.11
N SER A 134 -0.41 -8.60 -13.88
CA SER A 134 -0.73 -9.65 -14.84
C SER A 134 -2.25 -9.82 -14.99
N GLU A 135 -2.68 -10.64 -15.93
CA GLU A 135 -4.09 -11.03 -16.06
C GLU A 135 -4.59 -11.64 -14.74
N GLU A 136 -5.80 -11.26 -14.33
CA GLU A 136 -6.41 -11.66 -13.04
C GLU A 136 -5.59 -11.28 -11.80
N GLY A 137 -4.61 -10.39 -11.97
CA GLY A 137 -3.77 -9.92 -10.86
C GLY A 137 -4.57 -9.18 -9.79
N ILE A 138 -4.10 -9.26 -8.55
CA ILE A 138 -4.81 -8.78 -7.36
C ILE A 138 -4.17 -7.49 -6.85
N LEU A 139 -5.00 -6.47 -6.64
CA LEU A 139 -4.63 -5.22 -5.98
C LEU A 139 -5.18 -5.22 -4.55
N TYR A 140 -4.33 -4.92 -3.58
CA TYR A 140 -4.71 -4.62 -2.20
C TYR A 140 -4.38 -3.17 -1.89
N ILE A 141 -5.34 -2.44 -1.33
CA ILE A 141 -5.17 -1.06 -0.88
C ILE A 141 -5.72 -0.95 0.54
N SER A 142 -4.99 -0.29 1.43
CA SER A 142 -5.54 0.15 2.71
C SER A 142 -5.38 1.65 2.92
N PHE A 143 -6.37 2.27 3.54
CA PHE A 143 -6.38 3.70 3.83
C PHE A 143 -7.32 4.04 4.98
N VAL A 144 -7.25 5.27 5.44
CA VAL A 144 -8.18 5.83 6.43
C VAL A 144 -9.23 6.66 5.69
N PRO A 145 -10.49 6.18 5.61
CA PRO A 145 -11.52 6.95 4.94
C PRO A 145 -11.87 8.22 5.71
N GLY A 146 -12.25 9.26 4.99
CA GLY A 146 -12.64 10.51 5.62
C GLY A 146 -13.00 11.60 4.62
N ASN A 147 -13.41 12.74 5.17
CA ASN A 147 -13.72 13.90 4.35
C ASN A 147 -12.41 14.58 3.91
N THR A 148 -12.26 14.83 2.61
CA THR A 148 -11.09 15.49 2.02
C THR A 148 -10.79 16.86 2.62
N LYS A 149 -11.81 17.55 3.15
CA LYS A 149 -11.64 18.85 3.83
C LYS A 149 -10.82 18.74 5.13
N ASN A 150 -10.67 17.55 5.67
CA ASN A 150 -9.86 17.28 6.87
C ASN A 150 -8.40 16.98 6.53
N SER A 151 -8.05 16.93 5.23
CA SER A 151 -6.67 16.72 4.78
C SER A 151 -5.76 17.87 5.22
N GLY A 152 -4.53 17.54 5.61
CA GLY A 152 -3.59 18.52 6.10
C GLY A 152 -2.42 17.89 6.85
N PHE A 153 -1.59 18.74 7.44
CA PHE A 153 -0.49 18.27 8.27
C PHE A 153 -0.96 17.69 9.61
N ILE A 154 -0.54 16.46 9.87
CA ILE A 154 -0.69 15.80 11.16
C ILE A 154 0.67 15.81 11.86
N THR A 155 0.72 16.37 13.07
CA THR A 155 1.93 16.40 13.89
C THR A 155 2.01 15.11 14.71
N GLY A 156 3.07 14.36 14.49
CA GLY A 156 3.38 13.16 15.25
C GLY A 156 4.21 13.42 16.50
N MET A 157 4.79 12.35 17.05
CA MET A 157 5.74 12.47 18.15
C MET A 157 6.98 13.24 17.68
N ASN A 158 7.59 14.00 18.59
CA ASN A 158 8.79 14.83 18.37
C ASN A 158 8.59 16.07 17.45
N GLY A 159 7.34 16.51 17.27
CA GLY A 159 7.06 17.71 16.47
C GLY A 159 7.20 17.51 14.95
N LEU A 160 7.56 16.31 14.50
CA LEU A 160 7.61 15.97 13.09
C LEU A 160 6.19 15.80 12.54
N ARG A 161 5.97 16.20 11.31
CA ARG A 161 4.64 16.18 10.70
C ARG A 161 4.67 15.55 9.32
N VAL A 162 3.53 14.97 8.97
CA VAL A 162 3.27 14.39 7.65
C VAL A 162 2.01 15.04 7.08
N TYR A 163 1.98 15.29 5.79
CA TYR A 163 0.76 15.67 5.13
C TYR A 163 -0.07 14.41 4.87
N PHE A 164 -1.33 14.43 5.33
CA PHE A 164 -2.22 13.30 5.28
C PHE A 164 -3.48 13.67 4.51
N ASN A 165 -3.74 12.94 3.41
CA ASN A 165 -4.95 13.09 2.63
C ASN A 165 -6.00 12.09 3.11
N TYR A 166 -7.18 12.60 3.47
CA TYR A 166 -8.36 11.78 3.68
C TYR A 166 -9.10 11.61 2.36
N HIS A 167 -9.56 10.40 2.10
CA HIS A 167 -10.29 10.08 0.87
C HIS A 167 -11.66 9.51 1.18
N ASP A 168 -12.66 9.93 0.43
CA ASP A 168 -14.01 9.35 0.49
C ASP A 168 -13.99 7.94 -0.10
N SER A 169 -14.56 6.97 0.63
CA SER A 169 -14.58 5.56 0.23
C SER A 169 -15.28 5.31 -1.10
N ASN A 170 -16.40 6.01 -1.35
CA ASN A 170 -17.15 5.84 -2.59
C ASN A 170 -16.32 6.35 -3.77
N ARG A 171 -15.62 7.49 -3.55
CA ARG A 171 -14.76 8.07 -4.58
C ARG A 171 -13.61 7.15 -4.95
N ILE A 172 -12.94 6.51 -3.97
CA ILE A 172 -11.89 5.53 -4.24
C ILE A 172 -12.45 4.33 -5.01
N ASN A 173 -13.61 3.81 -4.61
CA ASN A 173 -14.27 2.71 -5.33
C ASN A 173 -14.64 3.08 -6.79
N GLU A 174 -15.10 4.31 -7.04
CA GLU A 174 -15.39 4.80 -8.40
C GLU A 174 -14.11 4.82 -9.26
N ILE A 175 -13.01 5.34 -8.72
CA ILE A 175 -11.74 5.42 -9.43
C ILE A 175 -11.18 4.01 -9.72
N LEU A 176 -11.27 3.07 -8.76
CA LEU A 176 -10.90 1.67 -8.99
C LEU A 176 -11.70 1.06 -10.16
N LYS A 177 -13.03 1.23 -10.16
CA LYS A 177 -13.89 0.71 -11.24
C LYS A 177 -13.58 1.36 -12.59
N LYS A 178 -13.34 2.67 -12.61
CA LYS A 178 -12.91 3.40 -13.81
C LYS A 178 -11.63 2.81 -14.40
N ASN A 179 -10.69 2.40 -13.54
CA ASN A 179 -9.43 1.76 -13.89
C ASN A 179 -9.56 0.22 -14.07
N LEU A 180 -10.77 -0.25 -14.38
CA LEU A 180 -11.06 -1.64 -14.74
C LEU A 180 -10.72 -2.66 -13.63
N PHE A 181 -10.79 -2.26 -12.37
CA PHE A 181 -10.79 -3.19 -11.25
C PHE A 181 -12.21 -3.64 -10.92
N GLN A 182 -12.36 -4.94 -10.63
CA GLN A 182 -13.65 -5.57 -10.31
C GLN A 182 -13.53 -6.53 -9.11
N HIS A 183 -14.65 -7.15 -8.72
CA HIS A 183 -14.71 -8.05 -7.57
C HIS A 183 -14.11 -7.42 -6.30
N ILE A 184 -14.43 -6.13 -6.06
CA ILE A 184 -13.88 -5.37 -4.95
C ILE A 184 -14.46 -5.91 -3.65
N GLN A 185 -13.59 -6.56 -2.85
CA GLN A 185 -13.89 -6.96 -1.49
C GLN A 185 -13.50 -5.82 -0.56
N THR A 186 -14.42 -5.38 0.28
CA THR A 186 -14.16 -4.36 1.31
C THR A 186 -14.08 -5.02 2.68
N MET A 187 -13.07 -4.65 3.46
CA MET A 187 -12.92 -5.03 4.85
C MET A 187 -12.72 -3.76 5.69
N GLU A 188 -13.27 -3.76 6.90
CA GLU A 188 -13.14 -2.67 7.87
C GLU A 188 -12.41 -3.17 9.10
N VAL A 189 -11.36 -2.44 9.52
CA VAL A 189 -10.56 -2.76 10.68
C VAL A 189 -10.63 -1.63 11.69
N PRO A 190 -11.24 -1.83 12.87
CA PRO A 190 -11.25 -0.85 13.93
C PRO A 190 -9.84 -0.61 14.48
N PHE A 191 -9.42 0.64 14.52
CA PHE A 191 -8.16 1.06 15.11
C PHE A 191 -8.40 1.94 16.32
N ASN A 192 -7.87 1.55 17.48
CA ASN A 192 -7.99 2.33 18.71
C ASN A 192 -6.84 3.34 18.77
N LYS A 193 -7.17 4.63 18.79
CA LYS A 193 -6.19 5.71 18.95
C LYS A 193 -5.75 5.85 20.42
N LYS A 194 -4.62 6.50 20.64
CA LYS A 194 -4.09 6.73 22.00
C LYS A 194 -4.97 7.61 22.87
N ASP A 195 -5.77 8.48 22.27
CA ASP A 195 -6.74 9.35 22.95
C ASP A 195 -8.06 8.65 23.31
N GLY A 196 -8.16 7.34 23.03
CA GLY A 196 -9.34 6.52 23.28
C GLY A 196 -10.40 6.59 22.18
N SER A 197 -10.24 7.44 21.18
CA SER A 197 -11.13 7.47 20.01
C SER A 197 -10.87 6.26 19.11
N LYS A 198 -11.88 5.91 18.30
CA LYS A 198 -11.80 4.82 17.32
C LYS A 198 -11.79 5.42 15.91
N GLU A 199 -10.99 4.82 15.08
CA GLU A 199 -10.91 5.10 13.65
C GLU A 199 -11.16 3.79 12.90
N ILE A 200 -11.84 3.85 11.78
CA ILE A 200 -12.04 2.68 10.93
C ILE A 200 -11.04 2.77 9.78
N HIS A 201 -10.21 1.76 9.65
CA HIS A 201 -9.33 1.60 8.51
C HIS A 201 -10.04 0.73 7.46
N GLN A 202 -10.02 1.17 6.22
CA GLN A 202 -10.66 0.43 5.14
C GLN A 202 -9.61 -0.26 4.27
N ILE A 203 -9.91 -1.51 3.91
CA ILE A 203 -9.13 -2.32 3.01
C ILE A 203 -9.99 -2.66 1.79
N LEU A 204 -9.42 -2.50 0.61
CA LEU A 204 -10.01 -2.90 -0.66
C LEU A 204 -9.11 -3.92 -1.33
N ILE A 205 -9.66 -5.08 -1.69
CA ILE A 205 -8.98 -6.11 -2.45
C ILE A 205 -9.75 -6.28 -3.76
N ALA A 206 -9.11 -5.98 -4.86
CA ALA A 206 -9.75 -5.94 -6.19
C ALA A 206 -8.97 -6.78 -7.19
N THR A 207 -9.68 -7.27 -8.21
CA THR A 207 -9.08 -8.06 -9.30
C THR A 207 -9.00 -7.21 -10.56
N LYS A 208 -7.89 -7.29 -11.28
CA LYS A 208 -7.75 -6.70 -12.60
C LYS A 208 -8.73 -7.35 -13.57
N TYR A 209 -9.61 -6.54 -14.19
CA TYR A 209 -10.53 -7.03 -15.22
C TYR A 209 -9.81 -7.18 -16.56
N ILE A 210 -10.09 -8.29 -17.24
CA ILE A 210 -9.64 -8.55 -18.60
C ILE A 210 -10.84 -8.49 -19.52
N HIS A 211 -10.78 -7.64 -20.53
CA HIS A 211 -11.77 -7.64 -21.57
C HIS A 211 -11.50 -8.81 -22.53
N HIS A 212 -12.14 -9.96 -22.31
CA HIS A 212 -12.13 -11.00 -23.31
C HIS A 212 -13.07 -10.56 -24.46
N PRO A 213 -12.57 -10.29 -25.67
CA PRO A 213 -13.46 -10.08 -26.81
C PRO A 213 -14.32 -11.34 -26.96
N LYS A 214 -15.65 -11.15 -27.00
CA LYS A 214 -16.53 -12.28 -27.25
C LYS A 214 -16.05 -12.95 -28.53
N ARG A 215 -15.68 -14.23 -28.42
CA ARG A 215 -15.45 -15.06 -29.61
C ARG A 215 -16.77 -15.06 -30.40
N SER A 216 -16.79 -14.36 -31.54
CA SER A 216 -17.85 -14.39 -32.52
C SER A 216 -17.91 -15.74 -33.23
#